data_0f775d4c5788e5b576368b6698ad8d15
#
_entry.id   0f775d4c5788e5b576368b6698ad8d15
#
_cell.length_a   1.000
_cell.length_b   1.000
_cell.length_c   1.000
_cell.angle_alpha   90.00
_cell.angle_beta   90.00
_cell.angle_gamma   90.00
#
_symmetry.space_group_name_H-M   'P 1'
#
loop_
_entity.id
_entity.type
_entity.pdbx_description
1 polymer ?
#
loop_
_entity_poly.entity_id
_entity_poly.type
_entity_poly.pdbx_seq_one_letter_code
_entity_poly.pdbx_strand_id
1 'polypeptide(L)'
;MRKKLLLIFLVCIAILFVITNIRNTMQRPLHQERVNNLIMTAKDRIQNNNQLEIIEVGSGGPVKGGGWGNHIYFKSYLSEDQTVDFIIPPLQSIMGDRLVGKVSDPTLTSYQFGFSNFGVNLLYRGKYEGIWELRVISLP
;
A
#
# COMPACT_ATOMS: atom_id res chain seq x y z
N MET A 1 25.77 -38.53 -17.16
CA MET A 1 24.82 -38.32 -16.05
C MET A 1 24.66 -36.83 -15.68
N ARG A 2 25.72 -36.03 -15.48
CA ARG A 2 25.64 -34.61 -15.06
C ARG A 2 24.79 -33.72 -15.99
N LYS A 3 24.89 -33.85 -17.33
CA LYS A 3 24.12 -33.03 -18.30
C LYS A 3 22.59 -33.28 -18.22
N LYS A 4 22.15 -34.53 -17.99
CA LYS A 4 20.72 -34.86 -17.83
C LYS A 4 20.15 -34.29 -16.52
N LEU A 5 20.91 -34.31 -15.44
CA LEU A 5 20.54 -33.76 -14.15
C LEU A 5 20.40 -32.22 -14.24
N LEU A 6 21.32 -31.56 -14.92
CA LEU A 6 21.26 -30.12 -15.14
C LEU A 6 20.02 -29.72 -15.96
N LEU A 7 19.69 -30.48 -17.00
CA LEU A 7 18.51 -30.25 -17.82
C LEU A 7 17.21 -30.38 -17.00
N ILE A 8 17.09 -31.42 -16.18
CA ILE A 8 15.93 -31.63 -15.29
C ILE A 8 15.80 -30.45 -14.33
N PHE A 9 16.90 -29.99 -13.72
CA PHE A 9 16.91 -28.87 -12.79
C PHE A 9 16.42 -27.58 -13.47
N LEU A 10 16.90 -27.28 -14.67
CA LEU A 10 16.47 -26.10 -15.45
C LEU A 10 14.98 -26.15 -15.81
N VAL A 11 14.47 -27.32 -16.18
CA VAL A 11 13.05 -27.52 -16.48
C VAL A 11 12.19 -27.30 -15.21
N CYS A 12 12.61 -27.82 -14.06
CA CYS A 12 11.92 -27.58 -12.79
C CYS A 12 11.87 -26.10 -12.43
N ILE A 13 12.97 -25.36 -12.61
CA ILE A 13 12.99 -23.91 -12.37
C ILE A 13 12.03 -23.18 -13.31
N ALA A 14 12.04 -23.53 -14.60
CA ALA A 14 11.14 -22.93 -15.57
C ALA A 14 9.67 -23.17 -15.24
N ILE A 15 9.32 -24.40 -14.82
CA ILE A 15 7.96 -24.74 -14.38
C ILE A 15 7.55 -23.92 -13.14
N LEU A 16 8.41 -23.85 -12.12
CA LEU A 16 8.16 -23.04 -10.92
C LEU A 16 7.95 -21.58 -11.26
N PHE A 17 8.74 -21.02 -12.16
CA PHE A 17 8.61 -19.65 -12.62
C PHE A 17 7.27 -19.40 -13.33
N VAL A 18 6.85 -20.32 -14.20
CA VAL A 18 5.55 -20.24 -14.89
C VAL A 18 4.39 -20.31 -13.90
N ILE A 19 4.42 -21.26 -12.96
CA ILE A 19 3.38 -21.42 -11.93
C ILE A 19 3.26 -20.15 -11.08
N THR A 20 4.40 -19.58 -10.66
CA THR A 20 4.42 -18.36 -9.85
C THR A 20 3.83 -17.18 -10.62
N ASN A 21 4.17 -17.02 -11.90
CA ASN A 21 3.62 -15.96 -12.74
C ASN A 21 2.11 -16.10 -12.96
N ILE A 22 1.63 -17.31 -13.21
CA ILE A 22 0.18 -17.58 -13.36
C ILE A 22 -0.56 -17.24 -12.05
N ARG A 23 -0.06 -17.71 -10.91
CA ARG A 23 -0.64 -17.40 -9.60
C ARG A 23 -0.73 -15.89 -9.34
N ASN A 24 0.37 -15.16 -9.56
CA ASN A 24 0.40 -13.72 -9.37
C ASN A 24 -0.57 -12.99 -10.29
N THR A 25 -0.71 -13.43 -11.55
CA THR A 25 -1.66 -12.85 -12.49
C THR A 25 -3.10 -13.10 -12.08
N MET A 26 -3.42 -14.29 -11.58
CA MET A 26 -4.76 -14.63 -11.11
C MET A 26 -5.16 -13.88 -9.83
N GLN A 27 -4.19 -13.53 -8.97
CA GLN A 27 -4.45 -12.81 -7.72
C GLN A 27 -4.54 -11.28 -7.89
N ARG A 28 -4.05 -10.73 -9.00
CA ARG A 28 -4.07 -9.27 -9.27
C ARG A 28 -5.45 -8.62 -9.09
N PRO A 29 -6.55 -9.15 -9.65
CA PRO A 29 -7.86 -8.53 -9.48
C PRO A 29 -8.25 -8.39 -8.01
N LEU A 30 -7.96 -9.41 -7.19
CA LEU A 30 -8.25 -9.39 -5.76
C LEU A 30 -7.41 -8.33 -5.01
N HIS A 31 -6.12 -8.20 -5.34
CA HIS A 31 -5.26 -7.19 -4.76
C HIS A 31 -5.70 -5.79 -5.18
N GLN A 32 -6.08 -5.62 -6.44
CA GLN A 32 -6.61 -4.36 -6.97
C GLN A 32 -7.90 -3.95 -6.25
N GLU A 33 -8.86 -4.85 -6.12
CA GLU A 33 -10.13 -4.59 -5.43
C GLU A 33 -9.89 -4.17 -3.98
N ARG A 34 -9.06 -4.91 -3.25
CA ARG A 34 -8.75 -4.61 -1.84
C ARG A 34 -8.11 -3.25 -1.66
N VAL A 35 -7.09 -2.92 -2.48
CA VAL A 35 -6.41 -1.62 -2.43
C VAL A 35 -7.38 -0.50 -2.80
N ASN A 36 -8.19 -0.68 -3.85
CA ASN A 36 -9.15 0.32 -4.26
C ASN A 36 -10.22 0.58 -3.20
N ASN A 37 -10.72 -0.46 -2.53
CA ASN A 37 -11.69 -0.32 -1.43
C ASN A 37 -11.12 0.52 -0.27
N LEU A 38 -9.86 0.29 0.12
CA LEU A 38 -9.19 1.07 1.15
C LEU A 38 -8.98 2.53 0.72
N ILE A 39 -8.55 2.75 -0.51
CA ILE A 39 -8.37 4.09 -1.08
C ILE A 39 -9.70 4.83 -1.17
N MET A 40 -10.77 4.18 -1.61
CA MET A 40 -12.11 4.81 -1.67
C MET A 40 -12.63 5.15 -0.28
N THR A 41 -12.47 4.26 0.70
CA THR A 41 -12.84 4.54 2.10
C THR A 41 -12.08 5.76 2.64
N ALA A 42 -10.77 5.83 2.40
CA ALA A 42 -9.98 6.97 2.81
C ALA A 42 -10.40 8.26 2.08
N LYS A 43 -10.63 8.17 0.78
CA LYS A 43 -11.10 9.29 -0.05
C LYS A 43 -12.41 9.85 0.48
N ASP A 44 -13.41 9.01 0.72
CA ASP A 44 -14.73 9.43 1.20
C ASP A 44 -14.63 10.12 2.56
N ARG A 45 -13.77 9.62 3.45
CA ARG A 45 -13.54 10.27 4.73
C ARG A 45 -12.88 11.64 4.59
N ILE A 46 -11.85 11.74 3.76
CA ILE A 46 -11.16 13.02 3.51
C ILE A 46 -12.14 14.04 2.92
N GLN A 47 -12.93 13.65 1.92
CA GLN A 47 -13.91 14.53 1.28
C GLN A 47 -15.03 15.01 2.22
N ASN A 48 -15.39 14.20 3.22
CA ASN A 48 -16.40 14.55 4.21
C ASN A 48 -15.87 15.38 5.39
N ASN A 49 -14.58 15.75 5.38
CA ASN A 49 -13.97 16.57 6.40
C ASN A 49 -13.49 17.89 5.80
N ASN A 50 -14.06 19.01 6.23
CA ASN A 50 -13.73 20.35 5.74
C ASN A 50 -12.31 20.85 6.13
N GLN A 51 -11.60 20.12 6.99
CA GLN A 51 -10.21 20.39 7.37
C GLN A 51 -9.20 19.57 6.56
N LEU A 52 -9.66 18.80 5.58
CA LEU A 52 -8.83 18.00 4.70
C LEU A 52 -9.21 18.29 3.26
N GLU A 53 -8.22 18.33 2.38
CA GLU A 53 -8.38 18.64 0.96
C GLU A 53 -7.63 17.62 0.11
N ILE A 54 -8.33 16.91 -0.78
CA ILE A 54 -7.70 15.99 -1.72
C ILE A 54 -7.01 16.80 -2.81
N ILE A 55 -5.72 16.52 -3.01
CA ILE A 55 -4.91 17.08 -4.10
C ILE A 55 -4.97 16.15 -5.31
N GLU A 56 -4.73 14.86 -5.08
CA GLU A 56 -4.66 13.86 -6.14
C GLU A 56 -5.03 12.47 -5.61
N VAL A 57 -5.72 11.70 -6.45
CA VAL A 57 -5.95 10.26 -6.22
C VAL A 57 -5.31 9.50 -7.36
N GLY A 58 -4.38 8.61 -7.05
CA GLY A 58 -3.72 7.78 -8.04
C GLY A 58 -4.67 6.80 -8.72
N SER A 59 -4.36 6.42 -9.94
CA SER A 59 -5.10 5.41 -10.69
C SER A 59 -4.82 3.98 -10.21
N GLY A 60 -3.80 3.83 -9.37
CA GLY A 60 -3.29 2.54 -8.95
C GLY A 60 -2.46 1.84 -10.01
N GLY A 61 -1.72 0.83 -9.59
CA GLY A 61 -0.88 0.08 -10.51
C GLY A 61 -0.19 -1.13 -9.86
N PRO A 62 0.38 -2.00 -10.69
CA PRO A 62 1.13 -3.15 -10.21
C PRO A 62 2.41 -2.68 -9.49
N VAL A 63 2.73 -3.34 -8.38
CA VAL A 63 3.98 -3.13 -7.65
C VAL A 63 4.91 -4.31 -7.82
N LYS A 64 6.21 -4.09 -7.56
CA LYS A 64 7.22 -5.15 -7.60
C LYS A 64 6.82 -6.28 -6.64
N GLY A 65 6.91 -7.51 -7.09
CA GLY A 65 6.48 -8.69 -6.32
C GLY A 65 5.06 -9.18 -6.64
N GLY A 66 4.37 -8.59 -7.64
CA GLY A 66 3.08 -9.06 -8.16
C GLY A 66 1.84 -8.51 -7.45
N GLY A 67 2.01 -7.60 -6.49
CA GLY A 67 0.92 -6.95 -5.80
C GLY A 67 0.32 -5.76 -6.57
N TRP A 68 -0.51 -4.99 -5.88
CA TRP A 68 -1.13 -3.76 -6.37
C TRP A 68 -0.94 -2.63 -5.38
N GLY A 69 -0.71 -1.41 -5.86
CA GLY A 69 -0.57 -0.22 -5.03
C GLY A 69 -1.37 0.96 -5.56
N ASN A 70 -1.82 1.81 -4.66
CA ASN A 70 -2.45 3.08 -4.98
C ASN A 70 -2.16 4.10 -3.88
N HIS A 71 -2.42 5.39 -4.16
CA HIS A 71 -2.13 6.48 -3.23
C HIS A 71 -3.15 7.62 -3.33
N ILE A 72 -3.22 8.42 -2.27
CA ILE A 72 -3.93 9.70 -2.21
C ILE A 72 -2.94 10.74 -1.68
N TYR A 73 -2.81 11.87 -2.39
CA TYR A 73 -2.20 13.08 -1.88
C TYR A 73 -3.29 14.01 -1.35
N PHE A 74 -3.12 14.49 -0.13
CA PHE A 74 -4.07 15.42 0.49
C PHE A 74 -3.37 16.41 1.39
N LYS A 75 -3.98 17.57 1.57
CA LYS A 75 -3.57 18.59 2.53
C LYS A 75 -4.40 18.44 3.79
N SER A 76 -3.77 18.58 4.94
CA SER A 76 -4.44 18.58 6.24
C SER A 76 -4.20 19.90 6.95
N TYR A 77 -5.29 20.48 7.48
CA TYR A 77 -5.27 21.64 8.38
C TYR A 77 -5.38 21.20 9.86
N LEU A 78 -5.45 19.89 10.10
CA LEU A 78 -5.36 19.29 11.44
C LEU A 78 -3.89 19.19 11.88
N SER A 79 -3.67 18.99 13.18
CA SER A 79 -2.35 18.61 13.66
C SER A 79 -1.92 17.24 13.11
N GLU A 80 -0.63 16.92 13.22
CA GLU A 80 -0.10 15.63 12.76
C GLU A 80 -0.83 14.47 13.44
N ASP A 81 -0.94 14.49 14.78
CA ASP A 81 -1.61 13.41 15.53
C ASP A 81 -3.09 13.30 15.18
N GLN A 82 -3.80 14.42 15.07
CA GLN A 82 -5.22 14.44 14.69
C GLN A 82 -5.43 13.89 13.27
N THR A 83 -4.51 14.17 12.36
CA THR A 83 -4.58 13.62 10.98
C THR A 83 -4.42 12.11 10.98
N VAL A 84 -3.45 11.60 11.73
CA VAL A 84 -3.21 10.15 11.88
C VAL A 84 -4.41 9.48 12.52
N ASP A 85 -4.93 10.02 13.63
CA ASP A 85 -6.08 9.48 14.33
C ASP A 85 -7.37 9.52 13.51
N PHE A 86 -7.46 10.46 12.57
CA PHE A 86 -8.60 10.53 11.66
C PHE A 86 -8.52 9.50 10.52
N ILE A 87 -7.34 9.30 9.94
CA ILE A 87 -7.15 8.46 8.74
C ILE A 87 -7.00 6.98 9.09
N ILE A 88 -6.21 6.65 10.12
CA ILE A 88 -5.74 5.28 10.33
C ILE A 88 -6.76 4.34 10.97
N PRO A 89 -7.49 4.68 12.04
CA PRO A 89 -8.38 3.73 12.72
C PRO A 89 -9.45 3.11 11.81
N PRO A 90 -10.10 3.87 10.89
CA PRO A 90 -11.07 3.27 9.97
C PRO A 90 -10.45 2.28 8.98
N LEU A 91 -9.22 2.53 8.55
CA LEU A 91 -8.49 1.61 7.69
C LEU A 91 -8.08 0.36 8.46
N GLN A 92 -7.69 0.50 9.73
CA GLN A 92 -7.39 -0.63 10.62
C GLN A 92 -8.58 -1.55 10.81
N SER A 93 -9.80 -1.01 10.95
CA SER A 93 -11.01 -1.83 11.10
C SER A 93 -11.29 -2.73 9.90
N ILE A 94 -10.86 -2.32 8.71
CA ILE A 94 -11.02 -3.10 7.47
C ILE A 94 -9.90 -4.13 7.31
N MET A 95 -8.70 -3.83 7.78
CA MET A 95 -7.49 -4.60 7.51
C MET A 95 -7.08 -5.54 8.65
N GLY A 96 -7.66 -5.39 9.87
CA GLY A 96 -7.18 -6.10 11.06
C GLY A 96 -5.84 -5.53 11.59
N ASP A 97 -5.51 -5.77 12.83
CA ASP A 97 -4.51 -5.02 13.59
C ASP A 97 -3.05 -5.08 13.12
N ARG A 98 -2.37 -3.94 13.00
CA ARG A 98 -1.15 -3.54 13.73
C ARG A 98 -0.44 -2.35 13.11
N LEU A 99 -0.19 -1.31 13.90
CA LEU A 99 0.88 -0.33 13.68
C LEU A 99 2.22 -1.07 13.73
N VAL A 100 3.02 -0.99 12.66
CA VAL A 100 4.35 -1.63 12.61
C VAL A 100 5.43 -0.67 13.08
N GLY A 101 5.24 0.63 12.91
CA GLY A 101 6.20 1.62 13.39
C GLY A 101 5.94 3.04 12.90
N LYS A 102 6.50 3.99 13.63
CA LYS A 102 6.67 5.39 13.22
C LYS A 102 8.16 5.60 12.95
N VAL A 103 8.48 6.02 11.74
CA VAL A 103 9.84 6.46 11.38
C VAL A 103 9.76 7.96 11.16
N SER A 104 10.57 8.72 11.89
CA SER A 104 10.61 10.17 11.80
C SER A 104 12.03 10.63 11.55
N ASP A 105 12.22 11.44 10.51
CA ASP A 105 13.42 12.22 10.28
C ASP A 105 13.04 13.72 10.14
N PRO A 106 14.00 14.66 10.13
CA PRO A 106 13.71 16.09 10.06
C PRO A 106 12.92 16.53 8.82
N THR A 107 12.84 15.70 7.79
CA THR A 107 12.23 16.02 6.49
C THR A 107 10.96 15.24 6.21
N LEU A 108 10.79 14.10 6.86
CA LEU A 108 9.70 13.17 6.58
C LEU A 108 9.29 12.41 7.84
N THR A 109 8.02 12.45 8.19
CA THR A 109 7.45 11.52 9.16
C THR A 109 6.66 10.45 8.41
N SER A 110 6.98 9.19 8.67
CA SER A 110 6.32 8.05 8.05
C SER A 110 5.68 7.18 9.12
N TYR A 111 4.39 6.96 9.00
CA TYR A 111 3.63 6.01 9.80
C TYR A 111 3.43 4.75 8.95
N GLN A 112 4.00 3.64 9.38
CA GLN A 112 3.94 2.38 8.66
C GLN A 112 3.02 1.40 9.38
N PHE A 113 2.03 0.91 8.68
CA PHE A 113 1.08 -0.08 9.15
C PHE A 113 1.26 -1.32 8.28
N GLY A 114 1.69 -2.41 8.87
CA GLY A 114 1.86 -3.70 8.17
C GLY A 114 0.81 -4.69 8.61
N PHE A 115 0.22 -5.35 7.65
CA PHE A 115 -0.69 -6.48 7.83
C PHE A 115 -0.13 -7.62 7.00
N SER A 116 -0.54 -8.86 7.29
CA SER A 116 0.06 -10.05 6.66
C SER A 116 0.24 -9.95 5.14
N ASN A 117 -0.63 -9.20 4.44
CA ASN A 117 -0.57 -9.03 2.99
C ASN A 117 -0.80 -7.58 2.53
N PHE A 118 -0.80 -6.61 3.45
CA PHE A 118 -0.99 -5.20 3.15
C PHE A 118 0.07 -4.35 3.81
N GLY A 119 0.52 -3.32 3.12
CA GLY A 119 1.26 -2.21 3.70
C GLY A 119 0.46 -0.93 3.51
N VAL A 120 0.26 -0.18 4.57
CA VAL A 120 -0.26 1.19 4.51
C VAL A 120 0.81 2.10 5.06
N ASN A 121 1.21 3.07 4.27
CA ASN A 121 2.13 4.11 4.66
C ASN A 121 1.41 5.45 4.62
N LEU A 122 1.38 6.14 5.74
CA LEU A 122 0.97 7.53 5.82
C LEU A 122 2.24 8.38 5.99
N LEU A 123 2.55 9.17 4.99
CA LEU A 123 3.75 9.98 4.92
C LEU A 123 3.39 11.45 5.04
N TYR A 124 4.03 12.16 5.97
CA TYR A 124 3.89 13.59 6.16
C TYR A 124 5.17 14.31 5.72
N ARG A 125 5.04 15.17 4.74
CA ARG A 125 6.12 16.00 4.22
C ARG A 125 6.00 17.43 4.77
N GLY A 126 6.04 17.56 6.10
CA GLY A 126 5.69 18.79 6.84
C GLY A 126 6.51 20.04 6.50
N LYS A 127 7.73 19.91 5.97
CA LYS A 127 8.53 21.07 5.53
C LYS A 127 8.11 21.67 4.19
N TYR A 128 7.29 20.99 3.43
CA TYR A 128 6.95 21.34 2.05
C TYR A 128 5.46 21.55 1.83
N GLU A 129 4.73 22.22 2.73
CA GLU A 129 3.32 22.60 2.49
C GLU A 129 2.24 21.83 3.25
N GLY A 130 2.56 21.00 4.23
CA GLY A 130 1.54 20.23 4.97
C GLY A 130 0.87 19.15 4.13
N ILE A 131 1.57 18.63 3.11
CA ILE A 131 1.05 17.59 2.22
C ILE A 131 1.27 16.22 2.84
N TRP A 132 0.23 15.41 2.79
CA TRP A 132 0.23 14.01 3.19
C TRP A 132 0.10 13.10 1.99
N GLU A 133 0.76 11.97 2.04
CA GLU A 133 0.58 10.87 1.11
C GLU A 133 0.11 9.63 1.88
N LEU A 134 -1.09 9.18 1.58
CA LEU A 134 -1.57 7.85 1.99
C LEU A 134 -1.27 6.87 0.86
N ARG A 135 -0.39 5.92 1.12
CA ARG A 135 -0.07 4.85 0.17
C ARG A 135 -0.55 3.51 0.70
N VAL A 136 -1.29 2.79 -0.11
CA VAL A 136 -1.77 1.44 0.18
C VAL A 136 -1.18 0.45 -0.81
N ILE A 137 -0.61 -0.63 -0.31
CA ILE A 137 -0.01 -1.69 -1.12
C ILE A 137 -0.55 -3.03 -0.63
N SER A 138 -1.02 -3.87 -1.55
CA SER A 138 -1.33 -5.28 -1.29
C SER A 138 -0.28 -6.15 -1.96
N LEU A 139 0.31 -7.06 -1.20
CA LEU A 139 1.29 -8.04 -1.67
C LEU A 139 0.65 -9.42 -1.73
N PRO A 140 1.13 -10.31 -2.63
CA PRO A 140 0.66 -11.69 -2.72
C PRO A 140 1.03 -12.54 -1.51
#